data_11cb3eff5b600cb07151fb6e9f8933f2
#
_entry.id   11cb3eff5b600cb07151fb6e9f8933f2
#
_cell.length_a   1.000
_cell.length_b   1.000
_cell.length_c   1.000
_cell.angle_alpha   90.00
_cell.angle_beta   90.00
_cell.angle_gamma   90.00
#
_symmetry.space_group_name_H-M   'P 1'
#
loop_
_entity.id
_entity.type
_entity.pdbx_description
1 polymer ?
#
loop_
_entity_poly.entity_id
_entity_poly.type
_entity_poly.pdbx_seq_one_letter_code
_entity_poly.pdbx_strand_id
1 'polypeptide(L)'
;MKNVIVTGGNGFIGSSLIKKLIEKGTRVVAVDITFHGNRLPDSNLITRIESGVNTSLVERLPVIEYDSFYHFAWKGVNGADKADPTVQLSNIQMAVDCANICKRLNVKKFLCAGTVAENVAFSLSHLKKTTGGMMYGVAKHACRIILEDYCKNIAQQFVWMQFSNIYGVGNKT
;
A
#
# COMPACT_ATOMS: atom_id res chain seq x y z
N MET A 1 -10.27 -5.47 16.23
CA MET A 1 -9.44 -4.46 15.60
C MET A 1 -10.11 -3.11 15.84
N LYS A 2 -9.42 -2.16 16.46
CA LYS A 2 -10.02 -0.87 16.88
C LYS A 2 -9.61 0.30 15.99
N ASN A 3 -8.32 0.41 15.69
CA ASN A 3 -7.77 1.52 14.91
C ASN A 3 -6.82 1.01 13.84
N VAL A 4 -6.93 1.51 12.62
CA VAL A 4 -6.08 1.13 11.50
C VAL A 4 -5.68 2.33 10.66
N ILE A 5 -4.53 2.21 9.99
CA ILE A 5 -4.09 3.15 8.95
C ILE A 5 -4.24 2.47 7.60
N VAL A 6 -4.72 3.19 6.59
CA VAL A 6 -4.85 2.72 5.21
C VAL A 6 -4.27 3.77 4.27
N THR A 7 -3.13 3.51 3.65
CA THR A 7 -2.60 4.34 2.56
C THR A 7 -3.17 3.91 1.21
N GLY A 8 -3.34 4.83 0.27
CA GLY A 8 -4.14 4.58 -0.92
C GLY A 8 -5.63 4.46 -0.57
N GLY A 9 -6.06 5.19 0.48
CA GLY A 9 -7.39 5.08 1.06
C GLY A 9 -8.52 5.50 0.13
N ASN A 10 -8.27 6.41 -0.80
CA ASN A 10 -9.21 6.84 -1.84
C ASN A 10 -9.15 5.97 -3.12
N GLY A 11 -8.19 5.04 -3.18
CA GLY A 11 -8.05 4.08 -4.27
C GLY A 11 -9.14 3.00 -4.27
N PHE A 12 -9.16 2.16 -5.32
CA PHE A 12 -10.16 1.11 -5.49
C PHE A 12 -10.15 0.09 -4.34
N ILE A 13 -8.97 -0.47 -4.00
CA ILE A 13 -8.85 -1.48 -2.93
C ILE A 13 -9.02 -0.82 -1.57
N GLY A 14 -8.31 0.31 -1.33
CA GLY A 14 -8.32 0.99 -0.03
C GLY A 14 -9.72 1.44 0.37
N SER A 15 -10.47 2.08 -0.54
CA SER A 15 -11.82 2.54 -0.24
C SER A 15 -12.79 1.38 0.04
N SER A 16 -12.63 0.27 -0.68
CA SER A 16 -13.45 -0.93 -0.48
C SER A 16 -13.18 -1.56 0.90
N LEU A 17 -11.89 -1.66 1.29
CA LEU A 17 -11.52 -2.13 2.61
C LEU A 17 -12.05 -1.20 3.72
N ILE A 18 -11.87 0.12 3.56
CA ILE A 18 -12.32 1.10 4.56
C ILE A 18 -13.81 0.97 4.83
N LYS A 19 -14.64 0.85 3.78
CA LYS A 19 -16.09 0.62 3.92
C LYS A 19 -16.38 -0.60 4.80
N LYS A 20 -15.70 -1.72 4.56
CA LYS A 20 -15.87 -2.94 5.35
C LYS A 20 -15.36 -2.84 6.79
N LEU A 21 -14.31 -2.05 7.02
CA LEU A 21 -13.78 -1.81 8.36
C LEU A 21 -14.74 -0.98 9.22
N ILE A 22 -15.31 0.11 8.67
CA ILE A 22 -16.24 0.96 9.40
C ILE A 22 -17.57 0.25 9.68
N GLU A 23 -18.06 -0.62 8.77
CA GLU A 23 -19.21 -1.49 9.03
C GLU A 23 -19.03 -2.36 10.30
N LYS A 24 -17.77 -2.67 10.64
CA LYS A 24 -17.38 -3.42 11.85
C LYS A 24 -17.02 -2.52 13.04
N GLY A 25 -17.28 -1.22 12.96
CA GLY A 25 -16.96 -0.27 14.02
C GLY A 25 -15.48 0.06 14.18
N THR A 26 -14.62 -0.25 13.19
CA THR A 26 -13.19 0.05 13.22
C THR A 26 -12.95 1.51 12.82
N ARG A 27 -12.15 2.24 13.60
CA ARG A 27 -11.69 3.59 13.25
C ARG A 27 -10.56 3.49 12.22
N VAL A 28 -10.63 4.30 11.18
CA VAL A 28 -9.69 4.28 10.07
C VAL A 28 -9.08 5.65 9.86
N VAL A 29 -7.76 5.70 9.82
CA VAL A 29 -7.02 6.84 9.26
C VAL A 29 -6.74 6.53 7.80
N ALA A 30 -7.49 7.15 6.91
CA ALA A 30 -7.34 7.04 5.46
C ALA A 30 -6.32 8.09 4.98
N VAL A 31 -5.24 7.62 4.36
CA VAL A 31 -4.19 8.48 3.80
C VAL A 31 -4.19 8.33 2.28
N ASP A 32 -4.25 9.43 1.57
CA ASP A 32 -4.10 9.47 0.11
C ASP A 32 -3.53 10.83 -0.33
N ILE A 33 -3.00 10.89 -1.54
CA ILE A 33 -2.50 12.16 -2.13
C ILE A 33 -3.64 13.14 -2.41
N THR A 34 -4.85 12.63 -2.59
CA THR A 34 -6.06 13.44 -2.80
C THR A 34 -7.31 12.64 -2.44
N PHE A 35 -8.32 13.35 -1.93
CA PHE A 35 -9.68 12.82 -1.78
C PHE A 35 -10.66 13.44 -2.79
N HIS A 36 -10.14 14.11 -3.84
CA HIS A 36 -10.98 14.53 -4.96
C HIS A 36 -11.69 13.30 -5.59
N GLY A 37 -12.97 13.44 -5.90
CA GLY A 37 -13.79 12.29 -6.35
C GLY A 37 -13.96 11.22 -5.24
N ASN A 38 -14.04 11.67 -3.99
CA ASN A 38 -14.07 10.87 -2.77
C ASN A 38 -14.93 9.61 -2.88
N ARG A 39 -14.31 8.46 -2.67
CA ARG A 39 -14.97 7.14 -2.66
C ARG A 39 -15.40 6.68 -1.28
N LEU A 40 -15.03 7.42 -0.25
CA LEU A 40 -15.30 7.08 1.13
C LEU A 40 -16.62 7.70 1.59
N PRO A 41 -17.45 6.98 2.36
CA PRO A 41 -18.64 7.53 2.96
C PRO A 41 -18.28 8.57 4.02
N ASP A 42 -19.22 9.46 4.32
CA ASP A 42 -19.11 10.31 5.49
C ASP A 42 -19.36 9.48 6.75
N SER A 43 -18.37 9.49 7.65
CA SER A 43 -18.40 8.70 8.88
C SER A 43 -17.43 9.30 9.89
N ASN A 44 -17.85 9.37 11.15
CA ASN A 44 -17.00 9.78 12.28
C ASN A 44 -15.92 8.72 12.62
N LEU A 45 -15.98 7.55 12.00
CA LEU A 45 -14.95 6.53 12.11
C LEU A 45 -13.80 6.73 11.11
N ILE A 46 -13.89 7.70 10.20
CA ILE A 46 -12.86 7.95 9.17
C ILE A 46 -12.19 9.30 9.43
N THR A 47 -10.89 9.27 9.67
CA THR A 47 -10.02 10.45 9.60
C THR A 47 -9.33 10.46 8.25
N ARG A 48 -9.53 11.52 7.44
CA ARG A 48 -8.88 11.68 6.13
C ARG A 48 -7.62 12.52 6.29
N ILE A 49 -6.50 12.04 5.76
CA ILE A 49 -5.24 12.79 5.70
C ILE A 49 -4.78 12.85 4.24
N GLU A 50 -4.89 14.04 3.64
CA GLU A 50 -4.38 14.28 2.30
C GLU A 50 -2.88 14.53 2.38
N SER A 51 -2.09 13.52 1.99
CA SER A 51 -0.63 13.53 2.08
C SER A 51 0.00 12.47 1.17
N GLY A 52 1.21 12.77 0.69
CA GLY A 52 2.12 11.72 0.25
C GLY A 52 2.56 10.85 1.43
N VAL A 53 3.06 9.65 1.11
CA VAL A 53 3.58 8.72 2.12
C VAL A 53 5.09 8.82 2.15
N ASN A 54 5.61 9.30 3.27
CA ASN A 54 7.02 9.32 3.64
C ASN A 54 7.11 9.30 5.18
N THR A 55 8.30 9.26 5.74
CA THR A 55 8.52 9.16 7.19
C THR A 55 7.91 10.32 7.99
N SER A 56 7.75 11.53 7.40
CA SER A 56 7.12 12.69 8.09
C SER A 56 5.61 12.54 8.26
N LEU A 57 4.96 11.60 7.54
CA LEU A 57 3.54 11.31 7.72
C LEU A 57 3.20 10.99 9.18
N VAL A 58 4.14 10.40 9.92
CA VAL A 58 3.93 10.05 11.34
C VAL A 58 3.52 11.24 12.20
N GLU A 59 3.95 12.45 11.87
CA GLU A 59 3.64 13.68 12.61
C GLU A 59 2.20 14.16 12.41
N ARG A 60 1.55 13.66 11.36
CA ARG A 60 0.16 13.99 11.00
C ARG A 60 -0.83 12.92 11.48
N LEU A 61 -0.33 11.78 11.92
CA LEU A 61 -1.16 10.68 12.39
C LEU A 61 -1.61 10.93 13.84
N PRO A 62 -2.88 10.65 14.19
CA PRO A 62 -3.34 10.67 15.57
C PRO A 62 -2.46 9.80 16.49
N VAL A 63 -2.17 10.31 17.69
CA VAL A 63 -1.37 9.58 18.70
C VAL A 63 -2.27 8.61 19.45
N ILE A 64 -2.48 7.45 18.85
CA ILE A 64 -3.31 6.35 19.39
C ILE A 64 -2.63 5.01 19.08
N GLU A 65 -3.06 3.94 19.74
CA GLU A 65 -2.62 2.58 19.38
C GLU A 65 -3.24 2.14 18.06
N TYR A 66 -2.43 1.56 17.19
CA TYR A 66 -2.85 1.01 15.90
C TYR A 66 -2.70 -0.51 15.87
N ASP A 67 -3.77 -1.21 15.50
CA ASP A 67 -3.74 -2.66 15.33
C ASP A 67 -3.12 -3.08 14.00
N SER A 68 -3.33 -2.28 12.94
CA SER A 68 -2.83 -2.63 11.61
C SER A 68 -2.58 -1.40 10.74
N PHE A 69 -1.60 -1.53 9.86
CA PHE A 69 -1.30 -0.58 8.80
C PHE A 69 -1.43 -1.32 7.46
N TYR A 70 -2.35 -0.86 6.61
CA TYR A 70 -2.56 -1.37 5.26
C TYR A 70 -1.95 -0.43 4.24
N HIS A 71 -0.99 -0.91 3.46
CA HIS A 71 -0.33 -0.14 2.42
C HIS A 71 -0.82 -0.56 1.04
N PHE A 72 -1.70 0.27 0.44
CA PHE A 72 -2.21 0.11 -0.91
C PHE A 72 -1.76 1.22 -1.87
N ALA A 73 -1.15 2.29 -1.36
CA ALA A 73 -0.61 3.35 -2.21
C ALA A 73 0.49 2.80 -3.12
N TRP A 74 0.38 3.05 -4.42
CA TRP A 74 1.38 2.70 -5.41
C TRP A 74 1.17 3.56 -6.66
N LYS A 75 2.21 4.24 -7.13
CA LYS A 75 2.19 5.02 -8.38
C LYS A 75 2.46 4.12 -9.57
N GLY A 76 1.93 4.47 -10.74
CA GLY A 76 2.27 3.80 -11.98
C GLY A 76 1.80 2.34 -12.02
N VAL A 77 0.55 2.08 -11.62
CA VAL A 77 -0.08 0.77 -11.83
C VAL A 77 -0.56 0.60 -13.27
N ASN A 78 -0.76 1.72 -13.98
CA ASN A 78 -1.20 1.80 -15.36
C ASN A 78 -0.39 2.87 -16.13
N GLY A 79 -0.50 2.88 -17.46
CA GLY A 79 0.11 3.89 -18.32
C GLY A 79 1.64 3.82 -18.38
N ALA A 80 2.27 4.90 -18.80
CA ALA A 80 3.73 5.00 -18.99
C ALA A 80 4.52 4.80 -17.67
N ASP A 81 4.02 5.31 -16.57
CA ASP A 81 4.64 5.22 -15.25
C ASP A 81 4.84 3.77 -14.77
N LYS A 82 4.04 2.82 -15.32
CA LYS A 82 4.18 1.39 -15.02
C LYS A 82 5.54 0.83 -15.47
N ALA A 83 6.11 1.41 -16.52
CA ALA A 83 7.39 1.04 -17.10
C ALA A 83 8.55 1.93 -16.61
N ASP A 84 8.27 3.02 -15.91
CA ASP A 84 9.28 3.97 -15.44
C ASP A 84 9.99 3.43 -14.20
N PRO A 85 11.32 3.12 -14.28
CA PRO A 85 12.07 2.58 -13.17
C PRO A 85 12.14 3.56 -11.99
N THR A 86 12.21 4.87 -12.23
CA THR A 86 12.26 5.89 -11.18
C THR A 86 10.97 5.93 -10.38
N VAL A 87 9.83 5.89 -11.06
CA VAL A 87 8.52 5.80 -10.43
C VAL A 87 8.42 4.51 -9.60
N GLN A 88 8.84 3.38 -10.17
CA GLN A 88 8.75 2.10 -9.48
C GLN A 88 9.69 2.01 -8.26
N LEU A 89 10.92 2.55 -8.34
CA LEU A 89 11.84 2.65 -7.20
C LEU A 89 11.28 3.54 -6.08
N SER A 90 10.64 4.66 -6.43
CA SER A 90 10.01 5.54 -5.44
C SER A 90 8.90 4.85 -4.64
N ASN A 91 8.21 3.87 -5.23
CA ASN A 91 7.21 3.07 -4.54
C ASN A 91 7.83 2.10 -3.53
N ILE A 92 9.01 1.53 -3.84
CA ILE A 92 9.75 0.67 -2.90
C ILE A 92 10.16 1.51 -1.67
N GLN A 93 10.71 2.70 -1.89
CA GLN A 93 11.07 3.62 -0.81
C GLN A 93 9.83 3.96 0.04
N MET A 94 8.71 4.30 -0.59
CA MET A 94 7.45 4.59 0.11
C MET A 94 6.99 3.42 0.99
N ALA A 95 7.14 2.19 0.54
CA ALA A 95 6.78 1.01 1.32
C ALA A 95 7.72 0.78 2.51
N VAL A 96 9.02 1.06 2.35
CA VAL A 96 10.01 1.06 3.46
C VAL A 96 9.67 2.16 4.48
N ASP A 97 9.28 3.33 4.03
CA ASP A 97 8.84 4.43 4.91
C ASP A 97 7.60 4.01 5.73
N CYS A 98 6.65 3.27 5.13
CA CYS A 98 5.53 2.70 5.88
C CYS A 98 5.98 1.73 6.98
N ALA A 99 6.98 0.88 6.72
CA ALA A 99 7.53 -0.03 7.73
C ALA A 99 8.21 0.76 8.88
N ASN A 100 8.93 1.85 8.56
CA ASN A 100 9.52 2.75 9.56
C ASN A 100 8.45 3.43 10.42
N ILE A 101 7.35 3.88 9.81
CA ILE A 101 6.20 4.45 10.53
C ILE A 101 5.58 3.39 11.46
N CYS A 102 5.40 2.17 10.98
CA CYS A 102 4.88 1.06 11.79
C CYS A 102 5.74 0.81 13.02
N LYS A 103 7.07 0.75 12.84
CA LYS A 103 8.02 0.61 13.95
C LYS A 103 7.90 1.76 14.96
N ARG A 104 7.89 3.01 14.47
CA ARG A 104 7.83 4.22 15.32
C ARG A 104 6.53 4.32 16.12
N LEU A 105 5.41 3.85 15.57
CA LEU A 105 4.08 3.87 16.20
C LEU A 105 3.73 2.56 16.91
N ASN A 106 4.64 1.59 16.97
CA ASN A 106 4.38 0.24 17.50
C ASN A 106 3.11 -0.39 16.90
N VAL A 107 2.90 -0.23 15.60
CA VAL A 107 1.76 -0.86 14.91
C VAL A 107 1.89 -2.37 14.99
N LYS A 108 0.85 -3.08 15.44
CA LYS A 108 0.92 -4.54 15.67
C LYS A 108 1.17 -5.31 14.38
N LYS A 109 0.55 -4.92 13.26
CA LYS A 109 0.65 -5.64 11.99
C LYS A 109 0.78 -4.70 10.80
N PHE A 110 1.79 -4.91 9.96
CA PHE A 110 1.97 -4.22 8.69
C PHE A 110 1.55 -5.14 7.53
N LEU A 111 0.62 -4.68 6.69
CA LEU A 111 0.11 -5.42 5.53
C LEU A 111 0.35 -4.60 4.26
N CYS A 112 1.02 -5.19 3.28
CA CYS A 112 1.34 -4.54 2.01
C CYS A 112 0.72 -5.31 0.83
N ALA A 113 0.20 -4.57 -0.15
CA ALA A 113 -0.38 -5.15 -1.35
C ALA A 113 0.70 -5.60 -2.33
N GLY A 114 0.71 -6.89 -2.63
CA GLY A 114 1.45 -7.52 -3.70
C GLY A 114 0.58 -7.83 -4.92
N THR A 115 1.14 -8.52 -5.89
CA THR A 115 0.48 -8.86 -7.15
C THR A 115 1.03 -10.16 -7.75
N VAL A 116 0.20 -10.92 -8.46
CA VAL A 116 0.68 -12.06 -9.25
C VAL A 116 1.65 -11.66 -10.37
N ALA A 117 1.66 -10.37 -10.77
CA ALA A 117 2.64 -9.86 -11.74
C ALA A 117 4.10 -9.99 -11.26
N GLU A 118 4.33 -10.18 -9.95
CA GLU A 118 5.67 -10.45 -9.38
C GLU A 118 6.33 -11.70 -9.97
N ASN A 119 5.52 -12.66 -10.42
CA ASN A 119 6.02 -13.92 -11.01
C ASN A 119 6.88 -13.69 -12.24
N VAL A 120 6.74 -12.56 -12.94
CA VAL A 120 7.60 -12.20 -14.08
C VAL A 120 9.07 -12.09 -13.67
N ALA A 121 9.37 -11.71 -12.43
CA ALA A 121 10.74 -11.56 -11.94
C ALA A 121 11.53 -12.87 -12.03
N PHE A 122 10.88 -14.03 -11.86
CA PHE A 122 11.53 -15.34 -11.92
C PHE A 122 11.90 -15.77 -13.35
N SER A 123 11.27 -15.20 -14.35
CA SER A 123 11.51 -15.56 -15.76
C SER A 123 12.36 -14.54 -16.52
N LEU A 124 12.71 -13.41 -15.93
CA LEU A 124 13.43 -12.33 -16.62
C LEU A 124 14.73 -12.77 -17.29
N SER A 125 15.55 -13.60 -16.62
CA SER A 125 16.83 -14.09 -17.14
C SER A 125 16.68 -14.98 -18.39
N HIS A 126 15.50 -15.52 -18.62
CA HIS A 126 15.20 -16.40 -19.76
C HIS A 126 14.50 -15.67 -20.91
N LEU A 127 14.11 -14.41 -20.72
CA LEU A 127 13.41 -13.64 -21.73
C LEU A 127 14.39 -12.92 -22.65
N LYS A 128 14.28 -13.13 -23.97
CA LYS A 128 15.06 -12.39 -24.99
C LYS A 128 14.63 -10.91 -25.08
N LYS A 129 13.40 -10.60 -24.73
CA LYS A 129 12.83 -9.24 -24.76
C LYS A 129 11.86 -9.05 -23.61
N THR A 130 11.96 -7.93 -22.93
CA THR A 130 11.03 -7.51 -21.87
C THR A 130 10.02 -6.50 -22.41
N THR A 131 8.89 -6.39 -21.72
CA THR A 131 7.90 -5.32 -21.97
C THR A 131 7.92 -4.33 -20.81
N GLY A 132 7.60 -3.05 -21.06
CA GLY A 132 7.61 -2.03 -20.01
C GLY A 132 6.74 -2.38 -18.80
N GLY A 133 5.62 -3.09 -19.01
CA GLY A 133 4.75 -3.52 -17.92
C GLY A 133 5.38 -4.50 -16.93
N MET A 134 6.49 -5.16 -17.30
CA MET A 134 7.22 -6.07 -16.41
C MET A 134 7.94 -5.32 -15.27
N MET A 135 8.35 -4.06 -15.48
CA MET A 135 9.01 -3.26 -14.45
C MET A 135 8.19 -3.18 -13.15
N TYR A 136 6.88 -3.00 -13.27
CA TYR A 136 5.97 -3.02 -12.12
C TYR A 136 6.05 -4.34 -11.33
N GLY A 137 6.01 -5.49 -12.02
CA GLY A 137 6.11 -6.80 -11.36
C GLY A 137 7.45 -7.01 -10.69
N VAL A 138 8.56 -6.61 -11.35
CA VAL A 138 9.91 -6.65 -10.79
C VAL A 138 10.03 -5.80 -9.54
N ALA A 139 9.52 -4.57 -9.59
CA ALA A 139 9.55 -3.65 -8.45
C ALA A 139 8.73 -4.18 -7.26
N LYS A 140 7.56 -4.77 -7.53
CA LYS A 140 6.75 -5.40 -6.48
C LYS A 140 7.49 -6.59 -5.85
N HIS A 141 8.13 -7.43 -6.65
CA HIS A 141 8.93 -8.54 -6.15
C HIS A 141 10.11 -8.07 -5.29
N ALA A 142 10.88 -7.09 -5.78
CA ALA A 142 11.99 -6.49 -5.03
C ALA A 142 11.52 -5.86 -3.71
N CYS A 143 10.41 -5.12 -3.75
CA CYS A 143 9.78 -4.53 -2.56
C CYS A 143 9.42 -5.60 -1.52
N ARG A 144 8.83 -6.71 -1.97
CA ARG A 144 8.51 -7.84 -1.09
C ARG A 144 9.74 -8.37 -0.37
N ILE A 145 10.80 -8.69 -1.11
CA ILE A 145 12.04 -9.25 -0.53
C ILE A 145 12.64 -8.28 0.49
N ILE A 146 12.74 -7.01 0.14
CA ILE A 146 13.27 -5.97 1.04
C ILE A 146 12.43 -5.88 2.32
N LEU A 147 11.11 -5.83 2.21
CA LEU A 147 10.23 -5.71 3.36
C LEU A 147 10.20 -6.98 4.23
N GLU A 148 10.27 -8.17 3.63
CA GLU A 148 10.33 -9.43 4.38
C GLU A 148 11.58 -9.49 5.25
N ASP A 149 12.75 -9.10 4.72
CA ASP A 149 14.00 -9.05 5.49
C ASP A 149 13.96 -7.92 6.53
N TYR A 150 13.63 -6.71 6.09
CA TYR A 150 13.63 -5.53 6.96
C TYR A 150 12.65 -5.68 8.14
N CYS A 151 11.42 -6.14 7.90
CA CYS A 151 10.43 -6.33 8.96
C CYS A 151 10.86 -7.42 9.97
N LYS A 152 11.56 -8.47 9.53
CA LYS A 152 12.16 -9.45 10.47
C LYS A 152 13.21 -8.78 11.36
N ASN A 153 14.10 -7.97 10.77
CA ASN A 153 15.16 -7.28 11.51
C ASN A 153 14.62 -6.31 12.57
N ILE A 154 13.50 -5.68 12.32
CA ILE A 154 12.86 -4.73 13.26
C ILE A 154 11.77 -5.36 14.12
N ALA A 155 11.60 -6.68 14.08
CA ALA A 155 10.56 -7.45 14.78
C ALA A 155 9.12 -6.98 14.48
N GLN A 156 8.86 -6.47 13.25
CA GLN A 156 7.55 -6.05 12.80
C GLN A 156 6.78 -7.23 12.23
N GLN A 157 5.58 -7.53 12.74
CA GLN A 157 4.70 -8.50 12.10
C GLN A 157 4.30 -7.99 10.71
N PHE A 158 4.67 -8.72 9.67
CA PHE A 158 4.49 -8.32 8.28
C PHE A 158 3.69 -9.37 7.49
N VAL A 159 2.81 -8.89 6.61
CA VAL A 159 2.02 -9.72 5.70
C VAL A 159 2.08 -9.12 4.31
N TRP A 160 2.59 -9.88 3.36
CA TRP A 160 2.51 -9.57 1.94
C TRP A 160 1.27 -10.22 1.34
N MET A 161 0.34 -9.40 0.81
CA MET A 161 -0.93 -9.85 0.24
C MET A 161 -0.81 -9.90 -1.28
N GLN A 162 -0.50 -11.04 -1.84
CA GLN A 162 -0.39 -11.21 -3.29
C GLN A 162 -1.78 -11.31 -3.92
N PHE A 163 -2.21 -10.24 -4.58
CA PHE A 163 -3.49 -10.20 -5.28
C PHE A 163 -3.36 -10.70 -6.72
N SER A 164 -4.39 -11.41 -7.18
CA SER A 164 -4.65 -11.69 -8.59
C SER A 164 -5.39 -10.51 -9.24
N ASN A 165 -6.11 -10.75 -10.33
CA ASN A 165 -6.96 -9.73 -10.93
C ASN A 165 -8.11 -9.37 -9.98
N ILE A 166 -8.17 -8.11 -9.58
CA ILE A 166 -9.24 -7.59 -8.71
C ILE A 166 -10.23 -6.85 -9.61
N TYR A 167 -11.48 -7.18 -9.49
CA TYR A 167 -12.57 -6.54 -10.24
C TYR A 167 -13.71 -6.13 -9.30
N GLY A 168 -14.51 -5.18 -9.74
CA GLY A 168 -15.66 -4.70 -8.98
C GLY A 168 -16.08 -3.29 -9.37
N VAL A 169 -17.15 -2.82 -8.75
CA VAL A 169 -17.67 -1.46 -8.97
C VAL A 169 -16.62 -0.42 -8.62
N GLY A 170 -16.33 0.49 -9.56
CA GLY A 170 -15.34 1.57 -9.39
C GLY A 170 -13.91 1.17 -9.79
N ASN A 171 -13.66 -0.03 -10.28
CA ASN A 171 -12.40 -0.33 -10.96
C ASN A 171 -12.38 0.37 -12.32
N LYS A 172 -11.34 1.19 -12.54
CA LYS A 172 -11.07 1.76 -13.87
C LYS A 172 -10.00 0.86 -14.50
N THR A 173 -10.46 -0.11 -15.29
CA THR A 173 -9.57 -0.92 -16.16
C THR A 173 -9.09 -0.11 -17.34
#